data_158811ae95066c83d60811076fb27bad
#
_entry.id   158811ae95066c83d60811076fb27bad
#
_cell.length_a   1.000
_cell.length_b   1.000
_cell.length_c   1.000
_cell.angle_alpha   90.00
_cell.angle_beta   90.00
_cell.angle_gamma   90.00
#
_symmetry.space_group_name_H-M   'P 1'
#
loop_
_entity.id
_entity.type
_entity.pdbx_description
1 polymer ?
#
loop_
_entity_poly.entity_id
_entity_poly.type
_entity_poly.pdbx_seq_one_letter_code
_entity_poly.pdbx_strand_id
1 'polypeptide(L)'
;SKIILDEKGRPVDIKPYERNAATRIIEDFMLMANETIAEDYFWQELPFVYRTHDNPDPEKMKRLGVFINNFGYTIRTHDGEVHPKELQKLLKKIEGTEEEALISRLTLRSMKQAKYMPVCSGHFGLAAKYYTHFTSPIRRYPDLQIHRIIKENLRGGLSEKRIAHYDKILTGVTIQCSATERRAEEAERETIKLKKCEYMSKRIGEIFD
;
A
#
# COMPACT_ATOMS: atom_id res chain seq x y z
N SER A 1 7.61 6.63 11.84
CA SER A 1 7.86 7.29 13.15
C SER A 1 6.68 8.16 13.52
N LYS A 2 6.35 8.20 14.82
CA LYS A 2 5.29 9.04 15.40
C LYS A 2 5.94 10.29 15.98
N ILE A 3 5.49 11.47 15.52
CA ILE A 3 5.94 12.75 16.04
C ILE A 3 4.97 13.19 17.15
N ILE A 4 5.48 13.45 18.34
CA ILE A 4 4.71 13.95 19.48
C ILE A 4 4.79 15.46 19.46
N LEU A 5 3.63 16.12 19.46
CA LEU A 5 3.53 17.59 19.42
C LEU A 5 3.04 18.13 20.77
N ASP A 6 3.49 19.32 21.14
CA ASP A 6 2.92 20.08 22.26
C ASP A 6 1.59 20.76 21.85
N GLU A 7 0.93 21.44 22.80
CA GLU A 7 -0.33 22.18 22.56
C GLU A 7 -0.21 23.29 21.50
N LYS A 8 1.01 23.74 21.21
CA LYS A 8 1.31 24.77 20.18
C LYS A 8 1.73 24.14 18.84
N GLY A 9 1.61 22.79 18.69
CA GLY A 9 1.97 22.08 17.49
C GLY A 9 3.48 21.97 17.23
N ARG A 10 4.34 22.17 18.25
CA ARG A 10 5.80 22.04 18.13
C ARG A 10 6.22 20.61 18.46
N PRO A 11 7.17 20.02 17.72
CA PRO A 11 7.64 18.67 17.98
C PRO A 11 8.46 18.64 19.29
N VAL A 12 8.08 17.72 20.18
CA VAL A 12 8.74 17.51 21.49
C VAL A 12 9.42 16.15 21.56
N ASP A 13 8.97 15.17 20.74
CA ASP A 13 9.58 13.84 20.71
C ASP A 13 9.30 13.13 19.39
N ILE A 14 10.18 12.20 18.97
CA ILE A 14 10.03 11.36 17.79
C ILE A 14 10.24 9.91 18.21
N LYS A 15 9.18 9.08 18.10
CA LYS A 15 9.19 7.67 18.49
C LYS A 15 9.02 6.74 17.30
N PRO A 16 9.57 5.53 17.33
CA PRO A 16 9.21 4.49 16.38
C PRO A 16 7.71 4.16 16.50
N TYR A 17 7.12 3.68 15.42
CA TYR A 17 5.76 3.15 15.47
C TYR A 17 5.79 1.72 16.00
N GLU A 18 5.11 1.47 17.11
CA GLU A 18 5.00 0.13 17.68
C GLU A 18 3.82 -0.64 17.06
N ARG A 19 4.10 -1.83 16.59
CA ARG A 19 3.13 -2.76 16.03
C ARG A 19 2.99 -3.95 16.99
N ASN A 20 1.85 -4.05 17.67
CA ASN A 20 1.57 -5.11 18.64
C ASN A 20 0.68 -6.23 18.05
N ALA A 21 0.45 -7.30 18.82
CA ALA A 21 -0.36 -8.44 18.38
C ALA A 21 -1.81 -8.03 18.05
N ALA A 22 -2.41 -7.12 18.82
CA ALA A 22 -3.79 -6.68 18.57
C ALA A 22 -3.92 -5.93 17.25
N THR A 23 -2.97 -5.03 16.92
CA THR A 23 -2.98 -4.33 15.65
C THR A 23 -2.79 -5.28 14.48
N ARG A 24 -1.95 -6.33 14.61
CA ARG A 24 -1.75 -7.36 13.59
C ARG A 24 -3.03 -8.14 13.30
N ILE A 25 -3.74 -8.57 14.34
CA ILE A 25 -5.02 -9.29 14.19
C ILE A 25 -6.03 -8.45 13.40
N ILE A 26 -6.18 -7.17 13.75
CA ILE A 26 -7.09 -6.27 13.03
C ILE A 26 -6.64 -6.06 11.57
N GLU A 27 -5.34 -5.90 11.32
CA GLU A 27 -4.79 -5.80 9.96
C GLU A 27 -5.12 -7.07 9.13
N ASP A 28 -4.96 -8.27 9.71
CA ASP A 28 -5.25 -9.54 9.02
C ASP A 28 -6.75 -9.66 8.69
N PHE A 29 -7.64 -9.27 9.61
CA PHE A 29 -9.08 -9.22 9.31
C PHE A 29 -9.43 -8.21 8.23
N MET A 30 -8.78 -7.04 8.22
CA MET A 30 -8.99 -6.04 7.17
C MET A 30 -8.50 -6.54 5.81
N LEU A 31 -7.35 -7.22 5.73
CA LEU A 31 -6.83 -7.84 4.51
C LEU A 31 -7.80 -8.90 4.00
N MET A 32 -8.24 -9.82 4.87
CA MET A 32 -9.18 -10.86 4.50
C MET A 32 -10.51 -10.29 3.98
N ALA A 33 -11.08 -9.30 4.65
CA ALA A 33 -12.29 -8.63 4.17
C ALA A 33 -12.08 -7.97 2.79
N ASN A 34 -10.96 -7.30 2.58
CA ASN A 34 -10.63 -6.67 1.30
C ASN A 34 -10.50 -7.70 0.17
N GLU A 35 -9.82 -8.82 0.42
CA GLU A 35 -9.65 -9.90 -0.56
C GLU A 35 -10.98 -10.59 -0.88
N THR A 36 -11.75 -10.98 0.15
CA THR A 36 -13.05 -11.66 -0.01
C THR A 36 -14.03 -10.83 -0.83
N ILE A 37 -14.16 -9.54 -0.53
CA ILE A 37 -15.05 -8.64 -1.29
C ILE A 37 -14.55 -8.44 -2.72
N ALA A 38 -13.24 -8.34 -2.93
CA ALA A 38 -12.70 -8.19 -4.27
C ALA A 38 -12.94 -9.44 -5.12
N GLU A 39 -12.76 -10.64 -4.55
CA GLU A 39 -12.98 -11.91 -5.23
C GLU A 39 -14.44 -12.12 -5.56
N ASP A 40 -15.35 -11.87 -4.62
CA ASP A 40 -16.80 -12.02 -4.81
C ASP A 40 -17.31 -11.16 -5.97
N TYR A 41 -16.95 -9.87 -6.00
CA TYR A 41 -17.37 -8.97 -7.06
C TYR A 41 -16.64 -9.19 -8.39
N PHE A 42 -15.46 -9.76 -8.39
CA PHE A 42 -14.79 -10.21 -9.60
C PHE A 42 -15.55 -11.33 -10.30
N TRP A 43 -16.00 -12.34 -9.55
CA TRP A 43 -16.74 -13.47 -10.10
C TRP A 43 -18.19 -13.14 -10.45
N GLN A 44 -18.77 -12.10 -9.87
CA GLN A 44 -20.07 -11.57 -10.29
C GLN A 44 -19.98 -10.77 -11.60
N GLU A 45 -18.79 -10.47 -12.10
CA GLU A 45 -18.54 -9.67 -13.32
C GLU A 45 -19.23 -8.29 -13.30
N LEU A 46 -19.38 -7.71 -12.09
CA LEU A 46 -19.96 -6.39 -11.90
C LEU A 46 -18.91 -5.29 -11.94
N PRO A 47 -19.23 -4.08 -12.42
CA PRO A 47 -18.35 -2.93 -12.33
C PRO A 47 -17.90 -2.69 -10.90
N PHE A 48 -16.59 -2.63 -10.69
CA PHE A 48 -16.01 -2.52 -9.35
C PHE A 48 -14.73 -1.68 -9.32
N VAL A 49 -14.22 -1.38 -8.14
CA VAL A 49 -12.94 -0.70 -7.96
C VAL A 49 -11.98 -1.65 -7.28
N TYR A 50 -10.84 -1.89 -7.90
CA TYR A 50 -9.77 -2.72 -7.35
C TYR A 50 -8.57 -1.88 -6.91
N ARG A 51 -7.82 -2.37 -5.94
CA ARG A 51 -6.50 -1.87 -5.58
C ARG A 51 -5.47 -2.77 -6.23
N THR A 52 -4.82 -2.31 -7.27
CA THR A 52 -3.88 -3.10 -8.05
C THR A 52 -2.44 -2.69 -7.76
N HIS A 53 -1.55 -3.66 -7.80
CA HIS A 53 -0.11 -3.45 -7.69
C HIS A 53 0.59 -4.32 -8.72
N ASP A 54 1.03 -3.70 -9.79
CA ASP A 54 1.65 -4.39 -10.92
C ASP A 54 2.98 -5.04 -10.53
N ASN A 55 3.42 -6.05 -11.30
CA ASN A 55 4.75 -6.65 -11.14
C ASN A 55 5.84 -5.58 -11.23
N PRO A 56 6.91 -5.70 -10.44
CA PRO A 56 8.03 -4.78 -10.49
C PRO A 56 8.74 -4.83 -11.86
N ASP A 57 9.49 -3.78 -12.16
CA ASP A 57 10.33 -3.71 -13.34
C ASP A 57 11.46 -4.76 -13.26
N PRO A 58 11.62 -5.67 -14.23
CA PRO A 58 12.64 -6.72 -14.21
C PRO A 58 14.07 -6.18 -14.05
N GLU A 59 14.39 -5.04 -14.69
CA GLU A 59 15.73 -4.44 -14.59
C GLU A 59 16.00 -3.89 -13.19
N LYS A 60 14.99 -3.31 -12.53
CA LYS A 60 15.12 -2.87 -11.14
C LYS A 60 15.30 -4.06 -10.21
N MET A 61 14.59 -5.16 -10.44
CA MET A 61 14.74 -6.40 -9.66
C MET A 61 16.11 -7.03 -9.86
N LYS A 62 16.64 -7.03 -11.08
CA LYS A 62 18.01 -7.48 -11.36
C LYS A 62 19.05 -6.66 -10.61
N ARG A 63 18.93 -5.32 -10.65
CA ARG A 63 19.84 -4.41 -9.90
C ARG A 63 19.75 -4.64 -8.39
N LEU A 64 18.54 -4.84 -7.85
CA LEU A 64 18.34 -5.20 -6.45
C LEU A 64 19.03 -6.53 -6.13
N GLY A 65 18.86 -7.56 -6.98
CA GLY A 65 19.51 -8.87 -6.83
C GLY A 65 21.04 -8.76 -6.77
N VAL A 66 21.65 -8.01 -7.69
CA VAL A 66 23.10 -7.76 -7.68
C VAL A 66 23.54 -7.07 -6.40
N PHE A 67 22.78 -6.08 -5.94
CA PHE A 67 23.12 -5.33 -4.73
C PHE A 67 23.07 -6.20 -3.48
N ILE A 68 21.99 -6.96 -3.28
CA ILE A 68 21.82 -7.79 -2.06
C ILE A 68 22.77 -8.97 -2.01
N ASN A 69 23.30 -9.42 -3.16
CA ASN A 69 24.33 -10.46 -3.20
C ASN A 69 25.60 -10.06 -2.45
N ASN A 70 25.94 -8.77 -2.37
CA ASN A 70 27.07 -8.28 -1.59
C ASN A 70 26.90 -8.53 -0.08
N PHE A 71 25.67 -8.74 0.39
CA PHE A 71 25.32 -9.07 1.77
C PHE A 71 25.00 -10.55 1.96
N GLY A 72 25.22 -11.39 0.93
CA GLY A 72 24.94 -12.83 0.99
C GLY A 72 23.46 -13.21 0.79
N TYR A 73 22.61 -12.28 0.38
CA TYR A 73 21.19 -12.55 0.09
C TYR A 73 20.95 -12.78 -1.39
N THR A 74 19.96 -13.62 -1.70
CA THR A 74 19.57 -13.92 -3.08
C THR A 74 18.05 -13.87 -3.24
N ILE A 75 17.59 -13.44 -4.42
CA ILE A 75 16.20 -13.52 -4.87
C ILE A 75 16.16 -14.49 -6.04
N ARG A 76 15.26 -15.47 -5.97
CA ARG A 76 15.03 -16.39 -7.08
C ARG A 76 14.11 -15.74 -8.10
N THR A 77 14.48 -15.84 -9.37
CA THR A 77 13.66 -15.41 -10.50
C THR A 77 13.23 -16.63 -11.28
N HIS A 78 12.02 -16.60 -11.81
CA HIS A 78 11.51 -17.59 -12.75
C HIS A 78 11.13 -16.86 -14.03
N ASP A 79 11.73 -17.25 -15.17
CA ASP A 79 11.56 -16.57 -16.47
C ASP A 79 11.79 -15.04 -16.44
N GLY A 80 12.73 -14.59 -15.60
CA GLY A 80 13.06 -13.17 -15.44
C GLY A 80 12.13 -12.41 -14.49
N GLU A 81 11.06 -13.04 -14.00
CA GLU A 81 10.13 -12.43 -13.03
C GLU A 81 10.43 -12.88 -11.59
N VAL A 82 10.17 -11.99 -10.66
CA VAL A 82 10.28 -12.27 -9.22
C VAL A 82 8.89 -12.57 -8.67
N HIS A 83 8.74 -13.71 -8.01
CA HIS A 83 7.49 -14.01 -7.31
C HIS A 83 7.40 -13.21 -5.99
N PRO A 84 6.23 -12.64 -5.60
CA PRO A 84 6.07 -11.86 -4.38
C PRO A 84 6.61 -12.54 -3.11
N LYS A 85 6.42 -13.84 -2.99
CA LYS A 85 6.93 -14.64 -1.86
C LYS A 85 8.46 -14.61 -1.71
N GLU A 86 9.19 -14.41 -2.79
CA GLU A 86 10.67 -14.32 -2.71
C GLU A 86 11.09 -13.01 -2.03
N LEU A 87 10.37 -11.90 -2.29
CA LEU A 87 10.60 -10.66 -1.56
C LEU A 87 10.17 -10.75 -0.10
N GLN A 88 9.06 -11.43 0.20
CA GLN A 88 8.65 -11.68 1.59
C GLN A 88 9.70 -12.50 2.35
N LYS A 89 10.27 -13.54 1.72
CA LYS A 89 11.36 -14.34 2.30
C LYS A 89 12.61 -13.50 2.54
N LEU A 90 12.97 -12.62 1.58
CA LEU A 90 14.09 -11.70 1.74
C LEU A 90 13.86 -10.79 2.95
N LEU A 91 12.72 -10.08 3.01
CA LEU A 91 12.39 -9.17 4.10
C LEU A 91 12.40 -9.87 5.47
N LYS A 92 11.89 -11.10 5.54
CA LYS A 92 11.94 -11.89 6.77
C LYS A 92 13.36 -12.31 7.17
N LYS A 93 14.25 -12.57 6.19
CA LYS A 93 15.65 -12.94 6.49
C LYS A 93 16.49 -11.79 7.01
N ILE A 94 16.19 -10.56 6.59
CA ILE A 94 16.92 -9.36 7.00
C ILE A 94 16.34 -8.72 8.27
N GLU A 95 15.21 -9.21 8.77
CA GLU A 95 14.58 -8.69 9.98
C GLU A 95 15.53 -8.76 11.18
N GLY A 96 15.78 -7.62 11.81
CA GLY A 96 16.71 -7.48 12.95
C GLY A 96 18.19 -7.43 12.59
N THR A 97 18.57 -7.40 11.30
CA THR A 97 19.98 -7.23 10.87
C THR A 97 20.32 -5.76 10.65
N GLU A 98 21.60 -5.42 10.62
CA GLU A 98 22.07 -4.05 10.36
C GLU A 98 21.66 -3.55 8.97
N GLU A 99 21.54 -4.45 8.00
CA GLU A 99 21.17 -4.14 6.61
C GLU A 99 19.67 -3.99 6.38
N GLU A 100 18.82 -4.32 7.37
CA GLU A 100 17.36 -4.34 7.23
C GLU A 100 16.82 -3.04 6.65
N ALA A 101 17.20 -1.90 7.23
CA ALA A 101 16.71 -0.59 6.82
C ALA A 101 17.08 -0.25 5.37
N LEU A 102 18.30 -0.60 4.97
CA LEU A 102 18.83 -0.34 3.63
C LEU A 102 18.16 -1.22 2.58
N ILE A 103 18.16 -2.54 2.79
CA ILE A 103 17.62 -3.52 1.84
C ILE A 103 16.10 -3.35 1.72
N SER A 104 15.38 -3.14 2.81
CA SER A 104 13.92 -2.87 2.78
C SER A 104 13.59 -1.62 1.96
N ARG A 105 14.34 -0.54 2.12
CA ARG A 105 14.17 0.70 1.36
C ARG A 105 14.42 0.49 -0.13
N LEU A 106 15.48 -0.23 -0.51
CA LEU A 106 15.80 -0.52 -1.91
C LEU A 106 14.77 -1.45 -2.53
N THR A 107 14.30 -2.45 -1.80
CA THR A 107 13.22 -3.35 -2.23
C THR A 107 11.95 -2.55 -2.53
N LEU A 108 11.51 -1.67 -1.62
CA LEU A 108 10.36 -0.80 -1.85
C LEU A 108 10.51 0.12 -3.07
N ARG A 109 11.70 0.70 -3.27
CA ARG A 109 11.99 1.56 -4.44
C ARG A 109 12.01 0.80 -5.77
N SER A 110 12.25 -0.50 -5.72
CA SER A 110 12.26 -1.35 -6.91
C SER A 110 10.87 -1.80 -7.32
N MET A 111 9.88 -1.70 -6.43
CA MET A 111 8.47 -2.00 -6.73
C MET A 111 7.77 -0.83 -7.43
N LYS A 112 6.71 -1.14 -8.16
CA LYS A 112 5.79 -0.12 -8.68
C LYS A 112 4.90 0.40 -7.56
N GLN A 113 4.24 1.52 -7.80
CA GLN A 113 3.25 2.05 -6.86
C GLN A 113 1.89 1.41 -7.11
N ALA A 114 1.19 1.03 -6.05
CA ALA A 114 -0.18 0.56 -6.13
C ALA A 114 -1.13 1.70 -6.56
N LYS A 115 -2.20 1.36 -7.29
CA LYS A 115 -3.17 2.31 -7.84
C LYS A 115 -4.59 1.74 -7.78
N TYR A 116 -5.59 2.60 -7.89
CA TYR A 116 -6.96 2.15 -8.08
C TYR A 116 -7.26 1.96 -9.57
N MET A 117 -7.97 0.89 -9.91
CA MET A 117 -8.38 0.58 -11.27
C MET A 117 -9.76 -0.08 -11.28
N PRO A 118 -10.54 0.06 -12.37
CA PRO A 118 -11.78 -0.68 -12.55
C PRO A 118 -11.55 -2.13 -12.99
N VAL A 119 -10.32 -2.49 -13.35
CA VAL A 119 -9.93 -3.84 -13.78
C VAL A 119 -9.03 -4.48 -12.74
N CYS A 120 -9.30 -5.73 -12.40
CA CYS A 120 -8.50 -6.52 -11.47
C CYS A 120 -7.25 -7.08 -12.16
N SER A 121 -6.07 -6.65 -11.74
CA SER A 121 -4.77 -7.19 -12.18
C SER A 121 -3.95 -7.82 -11.03
N GLY A 122 -4.58 -7.97 -9.85
CA GLY A 122 -3.91 -8.48 -8.67
C GLY A 122 -3.09 -7.43 -7.91
N HIS A 123 -2.51 -7.86 -6.79
CA HIS A 123 -1.70 -7.00 -5.93
C HIS A 123 -0.38 -7.68 -5.58
N PHE A 124 0.68 -7.36 -6.32
CA PHE A 124 2.00 -7.97 -6.18
C PHE A 124 2.53 -7.93 -4.73
N GLY A 125 2.54 -6.76 -4.09
CA GLY A 125 3.12 -6.61 -2.75
C GLY A 125 2.43 -7.44 -1.66
N LEU A 126 1.14 -7.78 -1.85
CA LEU A 126 0.36 -8.65 -0.95
C LEU A 126 0.33 -10.11 -1.40
N ALA A 127 0.82 -10.42 -2.60
CA ALA A 127 0.64 -11.72 -3.27
C ALA A 127 -0.84 -12.10 -3.42
N ALA A 128 -1.74 -11.12 -3.51
CA ALA A 128 -3.18 -11.31 -3.62
C ALA A 128 -3.62 -11.30 -5.09
N LYS A 129 -4.42 -12.30 -5.49
CA LYS A 129 -4.99 -12.39 -6.84
C LYS A 129 -6.10 -11.38 -7.05
N TYR A 130 -6.92 -11.15 -6.02
CA TYR A 130 -7.99 -10.19 -5.98
C TYR A 130 -7.80 -9.27 -4.79
N TYR A 131 -7.85 -7.97 -4.98
CA TYR A 131 -7.70 -7.05 -3.87
C TYR A 131 -8.41 -5.73 -4.13
N THR A 132 -9.06 -5.23 -3.09
CA THR A 132 -9.68 -3.91 -3.07
C THR A 132 -9.46 -3.24 -1.72
N HIS A 133 -9.84 -1.98 -1.61
CA HIS A 133 -9.96 -1.28 -0.33
C HIS A 133 -11.45 -1.16 0.04
N PHE A 134 -11.89 -1.91 1.04
CA PHE A 134 -13.28 -1.96 1.50
C PHE A 134 -13.46 -1.41 2.92
N THR A 135 -12.46 -1.57 3.79
CA THR A 135 -12.60 -1.45 5.24
C THR A 135 -12.57 -0.01 5.79
N SER A 136 -12.39 1.02 4.96
CA SER A 136 -12.25 2.41 5.42
C SER A 136 -13.04 3.45 4.63
N PRO A 137 -14.39 3.30 4.50
CA PRO A 137 -15.22 4.18 3.66
C PRO A 137 -15.33 5.63 4.18
N ILE A 138 -15.00 5.88 5.45
CA ILE A 138 -15.03 7.23 6.03
C ILE A 138 -13.92 8.11 5.48
N ARG A 139 -12.73 7.56 5.24
CA ARG A 139 -11.54 8.30 4.84
C ARG A 139 -11.03 8.02 3.42
N ARG A 140 -11.55 6.98 2.75
CA ARG A 140 -11.18 6.63 1.38
C ARG A 140 -12.40 6.57 0.48
N TYR A 141 -12.41 7.41 -0.54
CA TYR A 141 -13.53 7.46 -1.50
C TYR A 141 -13.71 6.15 -2.29
N PRO A 142 -12.66 5.41 -2.71
CA PRO A 142 -12.84 4.11 -3.37
C PRO A 142 -13.64 3.13 -2.50
N ASP A 143 -13.35 3.04 -1.21
CA ASP A 143 -14.12 2.21 -0.28
C ASP A 143 -15.60 2.64 -0.23
N LEU A 144 -15.88 3.93 -0.11
CA LEU A 144 -17.24 4.44 -0.15
C LEU A 144 -17.95 4.11 -1.47
N GLN A 145 -17.23 4.20 -2.59
CA GLN A 145 -17.78 3.90 -3.91
C GLN A 145 -18.17 2.43 -4.02
N ILE A 146 -17.33 1.49 -3.59
CA ILE A 146 -17.69 0.06 -3.61
C ILE A 146 -18.79 -0.27 -2.61
N HIS A 147 -18.86 0.37 -1.44
CA HIS A 147 -19.99 0.22 -0.53
C HIS A 147 -21.33 0.63 -1.19
N ARG A 148 -21.32 1.66 -2.03
CA ARG A 148 -22.52 2.06 -2.80
C ARG A 148 -22.94 1.00 -3.81
N ILE A 149 -21.98 0.46 -4.56
CA ILE A 149 -22.20 -0.63 -5.53
C ILE A 149 -22.74 -1.86 -4.80
N ILE A 150 -22.08 -2.28 -3.70
CA ILE A 150 -22.50 -3.42 -2.89
C ILE A 150 -23.94 -3.25 -2.37
N LYS A 151 -24.24 -2.10 -1.77
CA LYS A 151 -25.59 -1.82 -1.23
C LYS A 151 -26.67 -1.82 -2.31
N GLU A 152 -26.37 -1.31 -3.50
CA GLU A 152 -27.31 -1.33 -4.62
C GLU A 152 -27.52 -2.76 -5.12
N ASN A 153 -26.46 -3.55 -5.26
CA ASN A 153 -26.53 -4.95 -5.66
C ASN A 153 -27.35 -5.80 -4.65
N LEU A 154 -27.14 -5.63 -3.36
CA LEU A 154 -27.87 -6.35 -2.31
C LEU A 154 -29.36 -5.99 -2.24
N ARG A 155 -29.77 -4.84 -2.78
CA ARG A 155 -31.17 -4.37 -2.79
C ARG A 155 -32.02 -4.82 -4.00
N GLY A 156 -31.50 -5.72 -4.79
CA GLY A 156 -32.25 -6.26 -5.95
C GLY A 156 -31.42 -6.39 -7.23
N GLY A 157 -30.08 -6.29 -7.10
CA GLY A 157 -29.17 -6.37 -8.23
C GLY A 157 -28.94 -5.03 -8.94
N LEU A 158 -27.89 -4.98 -9.76
CA LEU A 158 -27.63 -3.84 -10.64
C LEU A 158 -28.36 -4.03 -11.96
N SER A 159 -29.23 -3.10 -12.31
CA SER A 159 -29.84 -3.07 -13.65
C SER A 159 -28.77 -2.76 -14.72
N GLU A 160 -29.03 -3.15 -15.98
CA GLU A 160 -28.13 -2.85 -17.11
C GLU A 160 -27.79 -1.35 -17.20
N LYS A 161 -28.77 -0.48 -16.94
CA LYS A 161 -28.57 0.98 -16.91
C LYS A 161 -27.54 1.38 -15.80
N ARG A 162 -27.58 0.71 -14.66
CA ARG A 162 -26.65 0.99 -13.55
C ARG A 162 -25.26 0.42 -13.80
N ILE A 163 -25.17 -0.75 -14.41
CA ILE A 163 -23.90 -1.33 -14.88
C ILE A 163 -23.23 -0.36 -15.85
N ALA A 164 -23.94 0.06 -16.91
CA ALA A 164 -23.42 1.01 -17.88
C ALA A 164 -23.02 2.36 -17.27
N HIS A 165 -23.75 2.83 -16.24
CA HIS A 165 -23.39 4.03 -15.49
C HIS A 165 -22.07 3.86 -14.77
N TYR A 166 -21.86 2.76 -14.01
CA TYR A 166 -20.64 2.51 -13.28
C TYR A 166 -19.44 2.29 -14.22
N ASP A 167 -19.60 1.55 -15.30
CA ASP A 167 -18.55 1.36 -16.33
C ASP A 167 -18.06 2.71 -16.87
N LYS A 168 -18.98 3.62 -17.10
CA LYS A 168 -18.66 4.96 -17.59
C LYS A 168 -17.86 5.80 -16.59
N ILE A 169 -18.21 5.75 -15.31
CA ILE A 169 -17.63 6.67 -14.31
C ILE A 169 -16.39 6.11 -13.61
N LEU A 170 -16.28 4.78 -13.41
CA LEU A 170 -15.26 4.21 -12.55
C LEU A 170 -13.84 4.45 -13.04
N THR A 171 -13.61 4.52 -14.33
CA THR A 171 -12.29 4.87 -14.88
C THR A 171 -11.85 6.26 -14.41
N GLY A 172 -12.70 7.27 -14.51
CA GLY A 172 -12.41 8.62 -14.04
C GLY A 172 -12.23 8.68 -12.53
N VAL A 173 -13.11 7.98 -11.78
CA VAL A 173 -13.04 7.89 -10.32
C VAL A 173 -11.70 7.28 -9.86
N THR A 174 -11.26 6.17 -10.45
CA THR A 174 -10.02 5.47 -10.05
C THR A 174 -8.77 6.30 -10.35
N ILE A 175 -8.73 6.99 -11.49
CA ILE A 175 -7.65 7.92 -11.86
C ILE A 175 -7.57 9.06 -10.84
N GLN A 176 -8.71 9.71 -10.57
CA GLN A 176 -8.77 10.82 -9.62
C GLN A 176 -8.38 10.38 -8.21
N CYS A 177 -8.87 9.24 -7.73
CA CYS A 177 -8.53 8.71 -6.41
C CYS A 177 -7.04 8.40 -6.28
N SER A 178 -6.43 7.79 -7.30
CA SER A 178 -4.98 7.51 -7.31
C SER A 178 -4.14 8.80 -7.33
N ALA A 179 -4.59 9.83 -8.05
CA ALA A 179 -3.90 11.12 -8.10
C ALA A 179 -4.01 11.89 -6.77
N THR A 180 -5.20 11.91 -6.15
CA THR A 180 -5.41 12.59 -4.86
C THR A 180 -4.73 11.88 -3.70
N GLU A 181 -4.69 10.54 -3.70
CA GLU A 181 -3.94 9.74 -2.73
C GLU A 181 -2.45 10.12 -2.76
N ARG A 182 -1.82 10.14 -3.94
CA ARG A 182 -0.41 10.53 -4.08
C ARG A 182 -0.13 11.94 -3.57
N ARG A 183 -1.03 12.89 -3.87
CA ARG A 183 -0.92 14.27 -3.38
C ARG A 183 -1.01 14.34 -1.85
N ALA A 184 -1.93 13.57 -1.26
CA ALA A 184 -2.08 13.49 0.20
C ALA A 184 -0.84 12.87 0.86
N GLU A 185 -0.32 11.76 0.32
CA GLU A 185 0.91 11.13 0.79
C GLU A 185 2.13 12.07 0.70
N GLU A 186 2.24 12.84 -0.38
CA GLU A 186 3.31 13.82 -0.55
C GLU A 186 3.21 14.93 0.48
N ALA A 187 2.02 15.50 0.69
CA ALA A 187 1.78 16.54 1.69
C ALA A 187 2.08 16.04 3.12
N GLU A 188 1.66 14.81 3.45
CA GLU A 188 1.96 14.17 4.74
C GLU A 188 3.48 13.99 4.91
N ARG A 189 4.16 13.45 3.91
CA ARG A 189 5.62 13.22 3.94
C ARG A 189 6.39 14.52 4.14
N GLU A 190 6.03 15.59 3.40
CA GLU A 190 6.71 16.89 3.53
C GLU A 190 6.41 17.55 4.89
N THR A 191 5.19 17.39 5.42
CA THR A 191 4.84 17.85 6.77
C THR A 191 5.64 17.12 7.85
N ILE A 192 5.76 15.78 7.75
CA ILE A 192 6.58 14.98 8.66
C ILE A 192 8.04 15.40 8.59
N LYS A 193 8.56 15.61 7.38
CA LYS A 193 9.93 16.07 7.17
C LYS A 193 10.18 17.43 7.79
N LEU A 194 9.27 18.39 7.60
CA LEU A 194 9.32 19.72 8.22
C LEU A 194 9.39 19.60 9.74
N LYS A 195 8.50 18.80 10.36
CA LYS A 195 8.48 18.61 11.81
C LYS A 195 9.73 17.91 12.35
N LYS A 196 10.30 16.98 11.60
CA LYS A 196 11.60 16.38 11.93
C LYS A 196 12.74 17.40 11.88
N CYS A 197 12.79 18.26 10.87
CA CYS A 197 13.77 19.34 10.78
C CYS A 197 13.61 20.34 11.93
N GLU A 198 12.38 20.73 12.28
CA GLU A 198 12.08 21.60 13.42
C GLU A 198 12.55 20.99 14.76
N TYR A 199 12.36 19.68 14.95
CA TYR A 199 12.85 18.94 16.12
C TYR A 199 14.38 18.95 16.19
N MET A 200 15.05 18.61 15.07
CA MET A 200 16.51 18.49 14.99
C MET A 200 17.21 19.86 15.05
N SER A 201 16.59 20.93 14.58
CA SER A 201 17.19 22.28 14.63
C SER A 201 17.56 22.76 16.04
N LYS A 202 16.90 22.22 17.06
CA LYS A 202 17.16 22.51 18.48
C LYS A 202 18.19 21.58 19.12
N ARG A 203 18.74 20.65 18.36
CA ARG A 203 19.62 19.55 18.82
C ARG A 203 20.91 19.47 18.01
N ILE A 204 21.34 20.61 17.48
CA ILE A 204 22.59 20.70 16.71
C ILE A 204 23.77 20.42 17.65
N GLY A 205 24.60 19.43 17.28
CA GLY A 205 25.75 19.00 18.06
C GLY A 205 25.48 17.80 18.98
N GLU A 206 24.22 17.33 19.10
CA GLU A 206 23.92 16.08 19.76
C GLU A 206 24.23 14.89 18.84
N ILE A 207 24.61 13.75 19.43
CA ILE A 207 24.88 12.48 18.71
C ILE A 207 23.64 11.61 18.86
N PHE A 208 23.18 11.02 17.76
CA PHE A 208 22.04 10.12 17.70
C PHE A 208 22.48 8.78 17.11
N ASP A 209 21.98 7.69 17.68
CA ASP A 209 22.15 6.32 17.18
C ASP A 209 21.17 6.01 16.02
#